data_29bd9c7affe2b592f374764425dc7632
#
_entry.id   29bd9c7affe2b592f374764425dc7632
#
_cell.length_a   1.000
_cell.length_b   1.000
_cell.length_c   1.000
_cell.angle_alpha   90.00
_cell.angle_beta   90.00
_cell.angle_gamma   90.00
#
_symmetry.space_group_name_H-M   'P 1'
#
loop_
_entity.id
_entity.type
_entity.pdbx_description
1 polymer ?
#
loop_
_entity_poly.entity_id
_entity_poly.type
_entity_poly.pdbx_seq_one_letter_code
_entity_poly.pdbx_strand_id
1 'polypeptide(L)'
;MQNTKLIIVFTLLALALTACGGAPVALPSTYPDAAVQVEVIALNHAPIRSAVEEVEALAAEYGEKVGYTRYDFDTDVGVAFAEKYGIDGHTPIAIYINGEDEFEIDGVATKFYSFPQDGGTGIVASGTWTMDDLRTVLDQ
;
A
#
# COMPACT_ATOMS: atom_id res chain seq x y z
N MET A 1 31.59 -40.06 33.86
CA MET A 1 31.91 -38.72 33.36
C MET A 1 31.73 -38.53 31.82
N GLN A 2 31.10 -39.51 31.14
CA GLN A 2 30.98 -39.50 29.66
C GLN A 2 29.62 -38.94 29.15
N ASN A 3 28.60 -38.86 30.02
CA ASN A 3 27.26 -38.46 29.62
C ASN A 3 27.02 -36.95 29.63
N THR A 4 27.85 -36.17 30.32
CA THR A 4 27.68 -34.72 30.44
C THR A 4 28.09 -33.98 29.17
N LYS A 5 29.05 -34.53 28.42
CA LYS A 5 29.52 -33.94 27.15
C LYS A 5 28.55 -34.13 25.98
N LEU A 6 27.77 -35.19 26.02
CA LEU A 6 26.77 -35.49 24.97
C LEU A 6 25.53 -34.59 25.08
N ILE A 7 25.14 -34.23 26.31
CA ILE A 7 23.98 -33.34 26.55
C ILE A 7 24.28 -31.90 26.07
N ILE A 8 25.51 -31.41 26.25
CA ILE A 8 25.90 -30.06 25.83
C ILE A 8 25.89 -29.90 24.31
N VAL A 9 26.29 -30.96 23.57
CA VAL A 9 26.28 -30.93 22.08
C VAL A 9 24.86 -30.93 21.53
N PHE A 10 23.91 -31.63 22.16
CA PHE A 10 22.51 -31.63 21.73
C PHE A 10 21.79 -30.31 22.02
N THR A 11 22.13 -29.63 23.11
CA THR A 11 21.51 -28.34 23.47
C THR A 11 21.99 -27.19 22.56
N LEU A 12 23.21 -27.26 22.02
CA LEU A 12 23.73 -26.25 21.09
C LEU A 12 23.19 -26.40 19.64
N LEU A 13 22.73 -27.59 19.26
CA LEU A 13 22.17 -27.81 17.91
C LEU A 13 20.70 -27.41 17.79
N ALA A 14 20.00 -27.23 18.90
CA ALA A 14 18.58 -26.84 18.92
C ALA A 14 18.34 -25.32 18.77
N LEU A 15 19.37 -24.47 18.85
CA LEU A 15 19.25 -23.01 18.72
C LEU A 15 19.49 -22.45 17.30
N ALA A 16 19.72 -23.29 16.31
CA ALA A 16 20.06 -22.87 14.94
C ALA A 16 18.87 -22.88 13.96
N LEU A 17 17.64 -23.09 14.43
CA LEU A 17 16.41 -23.07 13.61
C LEU A 17 15.53 -21.87 13.92
N THR A 18 16.12 -20.69 14.15
CA THR A 18 15.36 -19.45 13.94
C THR A 18 15.24 -19.25 12.44
N ALA A 19 14.15 -19.75 11.88
CA ALA A 19 13.74 -19.49 10.52
C ALA A 19 13.76 -17.98 10.28
N CYS A 20 14.58 -17.54 9.35
CA CYS A 20 14.50 -16.23 8.72
C CYS A 20 13.20 -16.16 7.90
N GLY A 21 12.06 -16.00 8.58
CA GLY A 21 10.90 -15.40 8.00
C GLY A 21 11.19 -13.90 7.96
N GLY A 22 11.94 -13.43 6.97
CA GLY A 22 12.11 -11.99 6.75
C GLY A 22 10.73 -11.39 6.52
N ALA A 23 10.40 -10.31 7.25
CA ALA A 23 9.21 -9.54 6.94
C ALA A 23 9.25 -9.12 5.47
N PRO A 24 8.11 -9.08 4.77
CA PRO A 24 8.06 -8.59 3.39
C PRO A 24 8.74 -7.21 3.31
N VAL A 25 9.67 -7.06 2.38
CA VAL A 25 10.38 -5.79 2.19
C VAL A 25 9.44 -4.84 1.48
N ALA A 26 9.23 -3.64 2.04
CA ALA A 26 8.43 -2.61 1.41
C ALA A 26 8.93 -2.31 -0.01
N LEU A 27 7.99 -2.08 -0.94
CA LEU A 27 8.34 -1.69 -2.31
C LEU A 27 8.96 -0.29 -2.32
N PRO A 28 9.93 -0.05 -3.21
CA PRO A 28 10.52 1.28 -3.32
C PRO A 28 9.52 2.26 -3.93
N SER A 29 9.43 3.45 -3.34
CA SER A 29 8.76 4.59 -3.95
C SER A 29 9.53 5.10 -5.17
N THR A 30 8.86 5.74 -6.13
CA THR A 30 9.51 6.45 -7.25
C THR A 30 10.48 7.52 -6.76
N TYR A 31 10.10 8.22 -5.69
CA TYR A 31 10.92 9.22 -5.00
C TYR A 31 10.84 8.98 -3.49
N PRO A 32 11.71 8.11 -2.92
CA PRO A 32 11.60 7.68 -1.53
C PRO A 32 11.85 8.81 -0.52
N ASP A 33 12.56 9.87 -0.93
CA ASP A 33 12.86 11.05 -0.09
C ASP A 33 11.84 12.19 -0.26
N ALA A 34 10.80 12.00 -1.06
CA ALA A 34 9.75 13.00 -1.24
C ALA A 34 8.99 13.24 0.07
N ALA A 35 8.61 14.50 0.31
CA ALA A 35 7.87 14.89 1.50
C ALA A 35 6.46 14.30 1.55
N VAL A 36 5.87 14.04 0.37
CA VAL A 36 4.57 13.40 0.21
C VAL A 36 4.77 12.02 -0.38
N GLN A 37 4.25 11.00 0.29
CA GLN A 37 4.27 9.61 -0.19
C GLN A 37 2.85 9.15 -0.47
N VAL A 38 2.59 8.79 -1.72
CA VAL A 38 1.32 8.20 -2.18
C VAL A 38 1.51 6.69 -2.31
N GLU A 39 0.80 5.94 -1.51
CA GLU A 39 0.81 4.48 -1.49
C GLU A 39 -0.56 3.97 -1.96
N VAL A 40 -0.58 3.23 -3.06
CA VAL A 40 -1.81 2.69 -3.65
C VAL A 40 -1.81 1.19 -3.56
N ILE A 41 -2.85 0.60 -2.97
CA ILE A 41 -3.10 -0.83 -3.06
C ILE A 41 -4.33 -1.08 -3.92
N ALA A 42 -4.22 -1.99 -4.87
CA ALA A 42 -5.29 -2.30 -5.82
C ALA A 42 -5.19 -3.73 -6.34
N LEU A 43 -6.34 -4.26 -6.78
CA LEU A 43 -6.39 -5.48 -7.57
C LEU A 43 -5.87 -5.22 -8.99
N ASN A 44 -5.18 -6.19 -9.58
CA ASN A 44 -4.61 -6.06 -10.94
C ASN A 44 -5.59 -6.50 -12.04
N HIS A 45 -6.80 -5.97 -12.04
CA HIS A 45 -7.84 -6.22 -13.04
C HIS A 45 -8.02 -5.05 -14.01
N ALA A 46 -8.51 -5.32 -15.23
CA ALA A 46 -8.59 -4.32 -16.30
C ALA A 46 -9.31 -3.01 -15.92
N PRO A 47 -10.52 -2.99 -15.31
CA PRO A 47 -11.17 -1.72 -14.95
C PRO A 47 -10.43 -0.96 -13.85
N ILE A 48 -9.83 -1.67 -12.89
CA ILE A 48 -9.09 -1.09 -11.76
C ILE A 48 -7.77 -0.48 -12.24
N ARG A 49 -7.11 -1.16 -13.18
CA ARG A 49 -5.82 -0.71 -13.72
C ARG A 49 -5.89 0.70 -14.30
N SER A 50 -6.96 1.04 -15.04
CA SER A 50 -7.12 2.39 -15.62
C SER A 50 -7.14 3.46 -14.54
N ALA A 51 -7.93 3.29 -13.47
CA ALA A 51 -7.99 4.26 -12.39
C ALA A 51 -6.66 4.38 -11.62
N VAL A 52 -5.95 3.27 -11.44
CA VAL A 52 -4.61 3.28 -10.81
C VAL A 52 -3.59 3.99 -11.69
N GLU A 53 -3.62 3.80 -13.01
CA GLU A 53 -2.77 4.50 -13.98
C GLU A 53 -3.04 6.01 -13.98
N GLU A 54 -4.28 6.44 -13.80
CA GLU A 54 -4.63 7.86 -13.66
C GLU A 54 -4.07 8.46 -12.35
N VAL A 55 -4.14 7.74 -11.23
CA VAL A 55 -3.52 8.15 -9.97
C VAL A 55 -2.00 8.25 -10.10
N GLU A 56 -1.36 7.26 -10.74
CA GLU A 56 0.08 7.25 -10.99
C GLU A 56 0.50 8.44 -11.87
N ALA A 57 -0.26 8.71 -12.94
CA ALA A 57 0.00 9.84 -13.83
C ALA A 57 -0.14 11.18 -13.09
N LEU A 58 -1.16 11.32 -12.23
CA LEU A 58 -1.33 12.50 -11.40
C LEU A 58 -0.16 12.69 -10.44
N ALA A 59 0.27 11.65 -9.72
CA ALA A 59 1.42 11.72 -8.83
C ALA A 59 2.70 12.11 -9.59
N ALA A 60 2.89 11.62 -10.82
CA ALA A 60 4.05 11.94 -11.66
C ALA A 60 4.11 13.42 -12.08
N GLU A 61 3.00 14.15 -12.13
CA GLU A 61 2.98 15.59 -12.42
C GLU A 61 3.75 16.41 -11.38
N TYR A 62 3.85 15.89 -10.13
CA TYR A 62 4.55 16.56 -9.03
C TYR A 62 6.05 16.29 -9.00
N GLY A 63 6.55 15.36 -9.81
CA GLY A 63 7.96 14.98 -9.88
C GLY A 63 8.52 14.58 -8.52
N GLU A 64 9.70 15.07 -8.17
CA GLU A 64 10.43 14.71 -6.94
C GLU A 64 9.71 15.14 -5.63
N LYS A 65 8.63 15.89 -5.70
CA LYS A 65 7.85 16.30 -4.51
C LYS A 65 6.94 15.19 -3.99
N VAL A 66 6.51 14.28 -4.87
CA VAL A 66 5.58 13.20 -4.56
C VAL A 66 6.20 11.85 -4.93
N GLY A 67 6.41 11.01 -3.94
CA GLY A 67 6.78 9.61 -4.12
C GLY A 67 5.53 8.77 -4.35
N TYR A 68 5.60 7.80 -5.27
CA TYR A 68 4.50 6.89 -5.57
C TYR A 68 4.93 5.44 -5.40
N THR A 69 4.10 4.65 -4.73
CA THR A 69 4.29 3.20 -4.57
C THR A 69 2.97 2.48 -4.83
N ARG A 70 3.02 1.47 -5.70
CA ARG A 70 1.86 0.61 -5.97
C ARG A 70 2.05 -0.77 -5.36
N TYR A 71 1.03 -1.22 -4.62
CA TYR A 71 0.91 -2.56 -4.06
C TYR A 71 -0.16 -3.36 -4.80
N ASP A 72 0.06 -4.66 -4.96
CA ASP A 72 -0.89 -5.59 -5.56
C ASP A 72 -1.32 -6.59 -4.48
N PHE A 73 -2.64 -6.79 -4.30
CA PHE A 73 -3.19 -7.72 -3.31
C PHE A 73 -2.75 -9.18 -3.54
N ASP A 74 -2.34 -9.53 -4.77
CA ASP A 74 -1.90 -10.88 -5.11
C ASP A 74 -0.43 -11.15 -4.74
N THR A 75 0.24 -10.19 -4.08
CA THR A 75 1.64 -10.31 -3.64
C THR A 75 1.77 -10.34 -2.12
N ASP A 76 2.81 -11.01 -1.60
CA ASP A 76 3.08 -11.05 -0.15
C ASP A 76 3.25 -9.64 0.45
N VAL A 77 3.85 -8.72 -0.31
CA VAL A 77 4.06 -7.33 0.12
C VAL A 77 2.73 -6.57 0.15
N GLY A 78 1.86 -6.79 -0.83
CA GLY A 78 0.52 -6.20 -0.86
C GLY A 78 -0.37 -6.75 0.26
N VAL A 79 -0.31 -8.06 0.54
CA VAL A 79 -1.00 -8.66 1.69
C VAL A 79 -0.54 -8.04 3.00
N ALA A 80 0.77 -7.90 3.22
CA ALA A 80 1.31 -7.27 4.43
C ALA A 80 0.89 -5.79 4.55
N PHE A 81 0.82 -5.06 3.43
CA PHE A 81 0.30 -3.69 3.40
C PHE A 81 -1.20 -3.65 3.77
N ALA A 82 -2.01 -4.52 3.19
CA ALA A 82 -3.43 -4.62 3.50
C ALA A 82 -3.68 -4.94 4.99
N GLU A 83 -2.93 -5.89 5.55
CA GLU A 83 -3.00 -6.23 6.97
C GLU A 83 -2.62 -5.05 7.88
N LYS A 84 -1.58 -4.29 7.53
CA LYS A 84 -1.14 -3.09 8.27
C LYS A 84 -2.26 -2.06 8.43
N TYR A 85 -3.06 -1.87 7.40
CA TYR A 85 -4.13 -0.87 7.37
C TYR A 85 -5.54 -1.46 7.56
N GLY A 86 -5.66 -2.78 7.75
CA GLY A 86 -6.96 -3.45 7.91
C GLY A 86 -7.84 -3.40 6.67
N ILE A 87 -7.24 -3.45 5.48
CA ILE A 87 -7.93 -3.34 4.20
C ILE A 87 -8.49 -4.71 3.80
N ASP A 88 -9.77 -4.77 3.43
CA ASP A 88 -10.38 -5.98 2.87
C ASP A 88 -9.84 -6.23 1.44
N GLY A 89 -9.43 -7.47 1.15
CA GLY A 89 -8.94 -7.91 -0.15
C GLY A 89 -9.95 -7.80 -1.31
N HIS A 90 -11.20 -7.48 -1.04
CA HIS A 90 -12.21 -7.15 -2.06
C HIS A 90 -12.29 -5.67 -2.40
N THR A 91 -11.48 -4.83 -1.73
CA THR A 91 -11.36 -3.41 -2.03
C THR A 91 -10.72 -3.21 -3.38
N PRO A 92 -11.38 -2.56 -4.35
CA PRO A 92 -10.78 -2.37 -5.67
C PRO A 92 -9.53 -1.50 -5.64
N ILE A 93 -9.58 -0.37 -4.90
CA ILE A 93 -8.48 0.58 -4.74
C ILE A 93 -8.55 1.18 -3.33
N ALA A 94 -7.42 1.34 -2.67
CA ALA A 94 -7.27 2.24 -1.52
C ALA A 94 -5.97 3.05 -1.69
N ILE A 95 -6.03 4.35 -1.39
CA ILE A 95 -4.93 5.29 -1.54
C ILE A 95 -4.61 5.90 -0.18
N TYR A 96 -3.35 5.81 0.20
CA TYR A 96 -2.81 6.42 1.42
C TYR A 96 -1.83 7.52 1.05
N ILE A 97 -1.98 8.69 1.67
CA ILE A 97 -1.08 9.82 1.50
C ILE A 97 -0.44 10.07 2.86
N ASN A 98 0.87 9.86 2.95
CA ASN A 98 1.61 9.88 4.22
C ASN A 98 1.00 8.98 5.30
N GLY A 99 0.37 7.85 4.90
CA GLY A 99 -0.24 6.88 5.80
C GLY A 99 -1.69 7.16 6.19
N GLU A 100 -2.32 8.20 5.66
CA GLU A 100 -3.72 8.58 5.88
C GLU A 100 -4.54 8.36 4.60
N ASP A 101 -5.79 7.90 4.71
CA ASP A 101 -6.70 7.63 3.60
C ASP A 101 -7.97 8.52 3.61
N GLU A 102 -8.09 9.41 4.62
CA GLU A 102 -9.23 10.32 4.77
C GLU A 102 -8.74 11.74 5.02
N PHE A 103 -9.27 12.70 4.27
CA PHE A 103 -8.92 14.12 4.31
C PHE A 103 -10.14 15.00 4.30
N GLU A 104 -10.08 16.16 4.95
CA GLU A 104 -11.12 17.19 4.86
C GLU A 104 -10.88 18.06 3.62
N ILE A 105 -11.80 17.99 2.66
CA ILE A 105 -11.76 18.78 1.41
C ILE A 105 -13.03 19.62 1.36
N ASP A 106 -12.88 20.93 1.33
CA ASP A 106 -13.99 21.88 1.34
C ASP A 106 -15.02 21.66 2.47
N GLY A 107 -14.54 21.20 3.65
CA GLY A 107 -15.37 20.90 4.81
C GLY A 107 -16.09 19.54 4.74
N VAL A 108 -15.71 18.68 3.81
CA VAL A 108 -16.25 17.33 3.65
C VAL A 108 -15.15 16.30 3.90
N ALA A 109 -15.39 15.35 4.82
CA ALA A 109 -14.49 14.22 5.01
C ALA A 109 -14.54 13.31 3.76
N THR A 110 -13.42 13.23 3.05
CA THR A 110 -13.30 12.48 1.80
C THR A 110 -12.30 11.33 2.00
N LYS A 111 -12.79 10.10 1.80
CA LYS A 111 -11.97 8.89 1.91
C LYS A 111 -11.57 8.39 0.53
N PHE A 112 -10.26 8.20 0.33
CA PHE A 112 -9.68 7.68 -0.91
C PHE A 112 -9.76 6.15 -0.97
N TYR A 113 -10.98 5.66 -1.12
CA TYR A 113 -11.33 4.25 -1.07
C TYR A 113 -12.32 3.90 -2.19
N SER A 114 -12.17 2.71 -2.82
CA SER A 114 -12.95 2.30 -3.98
C SER A 114 -12.62 3.12 -5.24
N PHE A 115 -13.45 3.07 -6.29
CA PHE A 115 -13.24 3.80 -7.53
C PHE A 115 -13.51 5.30 -7.36
N PRO A 116 -12.80 6.17 -8.11
CA PRO A 116 -13.18 7.59 -8.18
C PRO A 116 -14.57 7.76 -8.80
N GLN A 117 -15.32 8.80 -8.38
CA GLN A 117 -16.66 9.08 -8.89
C GLN A 117 -16.67 9.44 -10.38
N ASP A 118 -15.64 10.11 -10.84
CA ASP A 118 -15.45 10.59 -12.20
C ASP A 118 -14.76 9.57 -13.13
N GLY A 119 -14.38 8.40 -12.61
CA GLY A 119 -13.63 7.36 -13.32
C GLY A 119 -14.36 6.64 -14.45
N GLY A 120 -15.55 7.05 -14.85
CA GLY A 120 -16.25 6.68 -16.10
C GLY A 120 -16.46 5.18 -16.35
N THR A 121 -16.16 4.31 -15.41
CA THR A 121 -16.15 2.84 -15.62
C THR A 121 -17.53 2.19 -15.62
N GLY A 122 -18.59 2.93 -15.26
CA GLY A 122 -19.94 2.38 -15.12
C GLY A 122 -20.07 1.30 -14.03
N ILE A 123 -19.05 1.12 -13.19
CA ILE A 123 -19.02 0.12 -12.13
C ILE A 123 -19.74 0.68 -10.90
N VAL A 124 -20.58 -0.17 -10.30
CA VAL A 124 -21.52 0.16 -9.22
C VAL A 124 -20.84 0.53 -7.89
N ALA A 125 -19.54 0.34 -7.75
CA ALA A 125 -18.78 0.54 -6.50
C ALA A 125 -17.91 1.80 -6.55
N SER A 126 -18.48 2.97 -6.85
CA SER A 126 -17.77 4.24 -6.77
C SER A 126 -17.54 4.63 -5.30
N GLY A 127 -16.34 5.13 -5.02
CA GLY A 127 -16.03 5.82 -3.77
C GLY A 127 -16.65 7.23 -3.73
N THR A 128 -16.25 8.02 -2.76
CA THR A 128 -16.73 9.39 -2.56
C THR A 128 -15.75 10.44 -3.05
N TRP A 129 -14.65 10.04 -3.67
CA TRP A 129 -13.54 10.89 -4.08
C TRP A 129 -13.43 11.03 -5.60
N THR A 130 -12.76 12.07 -6.05
CA THR A 130 -12.46 12.37 -7.45
C THR A 130 -10.95 12.55 -7.64
N MET A 131 -10.45 12.59 -8.89
CA MET A 131 -9.05 12.94 -9.18
C MET A 131 -8.73 14.38 -8.78
N ASP A 132 -9.73 15.29 -8.84
CA ASP A 132 -9.56 16.67 -8.38
C ASP A 132 -9.42 16.75 -6.85
N ASP A 133 -10.12 15.89 -6.09
CA ASP A 133 -9.93 15.78 -4.65
C ASP A 133 -8.50 15.31 -4.32
N LEU A 134 -8.01 14.29 -5.03
CA LEU A 134 -6.64 13.81 -4.84
C LEU A 134 -5.62 14.92 -5.14
N ARG A 135 -5.81 15.67 -6.24
CA ARG A 135 -4.98 16.82 -6.59
C ARG A 135 -5.01 17.88 -5.47
N THR A 136 -6.19 18.18 -4.93
CA THR A 136 -6.35 19.14 -3.83
C THR A 136 -5.54 18.76 -2.60
N VAL A 137 -5.47 17.47 -2.26
CA VAL A 137 -4.66 16.99 -1.14
C VAL A 137 -3.16 17.06 -1.46
N LEU A 138 -2.75 16.75 -2.70
CA LEU A 138 -1.34 16.80 -3.09
C LEU A 138 -0.80 18.25 -3.22
N ASP A 139 -1.68 19.24 -3.36
CA ASP A 139 -1.32 20.67 -3.45
C ASP A 139 -1.12 21.34 -2.07
N GLN A 140 -1.45 20.66 -0.96
CA GLN A 140 -1.30 21.18 0.41
C GLN A 140 0.14 21.07 0.91
#